data_9785ff30f9e5b5b37066e1d49dc32d44
#
_entry.id   9785ff30f9e5b5b37066e1d49dc32d44
#
_cell.length_a   1.000
_cell.length_b   1.000
_cell.length_c   1.000
_cell.angle_alpha   90.00
_cell.angle_beta   90.00
_cell.angle_gamma   90.00
#
_symmetry.space_group_name_H-M   'P 1'
#
loop_
_entity.id
_entity.type
_entity.pdbx_description
1 polymer ?
#
loop_
_entity_poly.entity_id
_entity_poly.type
_entity_poly.pdbx_seq_one_letter_code
_entity_poly.pdbx_strand_id
1 'polypeptide(L)'
;MDCIFHIGLGKTATTYLQSEHFPRIGALGKRQGSRRFRRALRDVFLHEDPGYWLTQGGQSMIKRLAARKSPEEPIIYTDEALYRAPVFPRETPPVRTEQPERLVAHMEAFSNAWSSRGHTKVFFFTRNQPEWLASAYAQSSQFLPEASQADFEKRVDDILTAAGDQRQRYLDFGRLLEGLQDVLGQGAVLAMPYERMTDARIRADLQQLLGCEGFLSENTETPPAGAQCNVRRSRPDRWNLSPYKLPEGRRAHKWRKLKERLGLPAQAPTRPAAEKDIQLTAALAERIREAFEPSNRLFAERSGWSLDHLGYWPGESSAKSQEGEAGRRGA
;
A
#
# COMPACT_ATOMS: atom_id res chain seq x y z
N MET A 1 -13.48 -16.96 -15.62
CA MET A 1 -13.62 -15.67 -14.89
C MET A 1 -12.38 -15.42 -14.05
N ASP A 2 -11.62 -14.38 -14.32
CA ASP A 2 -10.42 -14.06 -13.54
C ASP A 2 -10.75 -13.37 -12.22
N CYS A 3 -9.96 -13.66 -11.18
CA CYS A 3 -10.00 -12.97 -9.90
C CYS A 3 -8.71 -12.18 -9.71
N ILE A 4 -8.81 -10.87 -9.69
CA ILE A 4 -7.68 -9.94 -9.69
C ILE A 4 -7.60 -9.25 -8.33
N PHE A 5 -6.47 -9.38 -7.65
CA PHE A 5 -6.22 -8.73 -6.37
C PHE A 5 -5.30 -7.51 -6.55
N HIS A 6 -5.79 -6.34 -6.17
CA HIS A 6 -4.95 -5.19 -5.93
C HIS A 6 -4.47 -5.21 -4.48
N ILE A 7 -3.21 -5.54 -4.30
CA ILE A 7 -2.55 -5.48 -3.00
C ILE A 7 -2.07 -4.05 -2.78
N GLY A 8 -2.76 -3.33 -1.91
CA GLY A 8 -2.38 -1.97 -1.60
C GLY A 8 -1.21 -1.94 -0.62
N LEU A 9 0.00 -1.77 -1.12
CA LEU A 9 1.08 -1.29 -0.27
C LEU A 9 0.75 0.15 0.13
N GLY A 10 0.59 0.44 1.41
CA GLY A 10 0.28 1.79 1.87
C GLY A 10 1.24 2.83 1.25
N LYS A 11 0.78 4.06 0.99
CA LYS A 11 1.60 5.14 0.41
C LYS A 11 1.97 5.02 -1.08
N THR A 12 1.28 4.17 -1.82
CA THR A 12 1.47 3.94 -3.25
C THR A 12 0.20 4.30 -4.04
N ALA A 13 -0.37 5.48 -3.82
CA ALA A 13 -1.59 5.99 -4.44
C ALA A 13 -2.85 5.10 -4.33
N THR A 14 -2.87 4.10 -3.47
CA THR A 14 -4.02 3.19 -3.28
C THR A 14 -5.32 3.96 -3.06
N THR A 15 -5.29 5.05 -2.27
CA THR A 15 -6.47 5.90 -2.02
C THR A 15 -6.97 6.56 -3.30
N TYR A 16 -6.07 7.05 -4.16
CA TYR A 16 -6.41 7.66 -5.44
C TYR A 16 -7.06 6.63 -6.37
N LEU A 17 -6.44 5.47 -6.54
CA LEU A 17 -7.01 4.38 -7.34
C LEU A 17 -8.39 3.95 -6.82
N GLN A 18 -8.52 3.82 -5.49
CA GLN A 18 -9.78 3.42 -4.86
C GLN A 18 -10.89 4.47 -4.92
N SER A 19 -10.55 5.76 -5.03
CA SER A 19 -11.54 6.82 -5.12
C SER A 19 -11.95 7.14 -6.55
N GLU A 20 -11.00 7.15 -7.48
CA GLU A 20 -11.21 7.68 -8.83
C GLU A 20 -11.36 6.60 -9.91
N HIS A 21 -10.61 5.51 -9.83
CA HIS A 21 -10.52 4.55 -10.93
C HIS A 21 -11.28 3.25 -10.66
N PHE A 22 -11.08 2.61 -9.52
CA PHE A 22 -11.74 1.34 -9.22
C PHE A 22 -13.27 1.40 -9.18
N PRO A 23 -13.93 2.49 -8.73
CA PRO A 23 -15.39 2.59 -8.83
C PRO A 23 -15.91 2.50 -10.27
N ARG A 24 -15.15 3.02 -11.25
CA ARG A 24 -15.56 3.05 -12.67
C ARG A 24 -15.57 1.66 -13.30
N ILE A 25 -14.72 0.76 -12.82
CA ILE A 25 -14.62 -0.61 -13.32
C ILE A 25 -15.31 -1.64 -12.41
N GLY A 26 -16.14 -1.20 -11.48
CA GLY A 26 -16.89 -2.07 -10.60
C GLY A 26 -16.06 -2.93 -9.64
N ALA A 27 -14.84 -2.48 -9.30
CA ALA A 27 -13.96 -3.21 -8.38
C ALA A 27 -14.55 -3.31 -6.97
N LEU A 28 -14.43 -4.47 -6.34
CA LEU A 28 -14.85 -4.71 -4.96
C LEU A 28 -13.85 -4.07 -4.00
N GLY A 29 -14.12 -2.86 -3.57
CA GLY A 29 -13.23 -2.09 -2.73
C GLY A 29 -13.95 -1.32 -1.63
N LYS A 30 -13.24 -0.36 -1.01
CA LYS A 30 -13.72 0.42 0.14
C LYS A 30 -15.05 1.14 -0.11
N ARG A 31 -15.36 1.51 -1.35
CA ARG A 31 -16.56 2.24 -1.73
C ARG A 31 -17.63 1.37 -2.41
N GLN A 32 -17.30 0.13 -2.78
CA GLN A 32 -18.22 -0.74 -3.51
C GLN A 32 -18.33 -2.12 -2.87
N GLY A 33 -19.51 -2.70 -2.96
CA GLY A 33 -19.83 -4.01 -2.40
C GLY A 33 -20.22 -3.98 -0.92
N SER A 34 -20.67 -5.12 -0.42
CA SER A 34 -21.02 -5.26 1.00
C SER A 34 -19.79 -5.10 1.87
N ARG A 35 -19.76 -4.05 2.71
CA ARG A 35 -18.70 -3.81 3.70
C ARG A 35 -18.42 -5.06 4.55
N ARG A 36 -19.47 -5.82 4.88
CA ARG A 36 -19.38 -7.05 5.67
C ARG A 36 -18.60 -8.15 4.92
N PHE A 37 -18.90 -8.35 3.63
CA PHE A 37 -18.23 -9.38 2.82
C PHE A 37 -16.75 -9.04 2.62
N ARG A 38 -16.46 -7.80 2.23
CA ARG A 38 -15.08 -7.34 2.05
C ARG A 38 -14.26 -7.49 3.33
N ARG A 39 -14.85 -7.13 4.48
CA ARG A 39 -14.19 -7.30 5.77
C ARG A 39 -13.93 -8.78 6.07
N ALA A 40 -14.90 -9.65 5.84
CA ALA A 40 -14.74 -11.09 6.04
C ALA A 40 -13.64 -11.67 5.12
N LEU A 41 -13.62 -11.27 3.84
CA LEU A 41 -12.56 -11.72 2.91
C LEU A 41 -11.18 -11.26 3.37
N ARG A 42 -11.04 -9.99 3.75
CA ARG A 42 -9.79 -9.49 4.32
C ARG A 42 -9.39 -10.24 5.60
N ASP A 43 -10.34 -10.44 6.51
CA ASP A 43 -10.08 -11.08 7.80
C ASP A 43 -9.57 -12.52 7.61
N VAL A 44 -9.98 -13.22 6.53
CA VAL A 44 -9.41 -14.52 6.14
C VAL A 44 -7.93 -14.39 5.82
N PHE A 45 -7.54 -13.48 4.93
CA PHE A 45 -6.13 -13.28 4.59
C PHE A 45 -5.28 -12.87 5.80
N LEU A 46 -5.86 -12.15 6.74
CA LEU A 46 -5.14 -11.61 7.89
C LEU A 46 -5.03 -12.58 9.07
N HIS A 47 -6.02 -13.43 9.27
CA HIS A 47 -6.17 -14.15 10.55
C HIS A 47 -6.32 -15.65 10.40
N GLU A 48 -6.81 -16.16 9.26
CA GLU A 48 -6.99 -17.59 9.04
C GLU A 48 -5.70 -18.23 8.51
N ASP A 49 -5.61 -19.54 8.58
CA ASP A 49 -4.57 -20.32 7.92
C ASP A 49 -4.84 -20.42 6.42
N PRO A 50 -3.81 -20.47 5.54
CA PRO A 50 -4.00 -20.64 4.09
C PRO A 50 -4.88 -21.85 3.72
N GLY A 51 -4.86 -22.93 4.52
CA GLY A 51 -5.73 -24.10 4.35
C GLY A 51 -7.24 -23.78 4.49
N TYR A 52 -7.60 -22.61 5.03
CA TYR A 52 -9.00 -22.16 5.11
C TYR A 52 -9.73 -22.26 3.77
N TRP A 53 -9.05 -21.97 2.65
CA TRP A 53 -9.65 -22.01 1.33
C TRP A 53 -10.17 -23.40 0.91
N LEU A 54 -9.65 -24.46 1.52
CA LEU A 54 -10.09 -25.86 1.31
C LEU A 54 -11.28 -26.24 2.19
N THR A 55 -11.57 -25.46 3.23
CA THR A 55 -12.70 -25.73 4.14
C THR A 55 -14.05 -25.38 3.50
N GLN A 56 -15.14 -25.87 4.09
CA GLN A 56 -16.50 -25.51 3.69
C GLN A 56 -16.73 -23.97 3.76
N GLY A 57 -16.13 -23.29 4.76
CA GLY A 57 -16.18 -21.84 4.91
C GLY A 57 -15.50 -21.14 3.74
N GLY A 58 -14.28 -21.56 3.37
CA GLY A 58 -13.53 -21.02 2.25
C GLY A 58 -14.24 -21.24 0.92
N GLN A 59 -14.76 -22.46 0.68
CA GLN A 59 -15.53 -22.77 -0.53
C GLN A 59 -16.83 -21.94 -0.62
N SER A 60 -17.50 -21.70 0.49
CA SER A 60 -18.65 -20.79 0.56
C SER A 60 -18.26 -19.35 0.23
N MET A 61 -17.10 -18.87 0.72
CA MET A 61 -16.57 -17.54 0.41
C MET A 61 -16.27 -17.40 -1.09
N ILE A 62 -15.63 -18.39 -1.71
CA ILE A 62 -15.34 -18.47 -3.15
C ILE A 62 -16.64 -18.43 -3.98
N LYS A 63 -17.64 -19.23 -3.63
CA LYS A 63 -18.95 -19.20 -4.30
C LYS A 63 -19.62 -17.83 -4.21
N ARG A 64 -19.57 -17.19 -3.03
CA ARG A 64 -20.12 -15.85 -2.83
C ARG A 64 -19.35 -14.77 -3.57
N LEU A 65 -18.05 -14.94 -3.76
CA LEU A 65 -17.23 -14.04 -4.56
C LEU A 65 -17.58 -14.18 -6.04
N ALA A 66 -17.64 -15.42 -6.55
CA ALA A 66 -18.01 -15.73 -7.92
C ALA A 66 -19.41 -15.19 -8.32
N ALA A 67 -20.37 -15.28 -7.41
CA ALA A 67 -21.75 -14.81 -7.64
C ALA A 67 -21.88 -13.26 -7.75
N ARG A 68 -20.81 -12.50 -7.70
CA ARG A 68 -20.85 -11.03 -7.74
C ARG A 68 -20.73 -10.42 -9.13
N LYS A 69 -20.31 -11.20 -10.09
CA LYS A 69 -20.09 -10.77 -11.47
C LYS A 69 -20.59 -11.85 -12.43
N SER A 70 -20.82 -11.46 -13.67
CA SER A 70 -21.06 -12.42 -14.74
C SER A 70 -19.81 -13.26 -14.99
N PRO A 71 -19.93 -14.48 -15.54
CA PRO A 71 -18.79 -15.38 -15.77
C PRO A 71 -17.68 -14.77 -16.67
N GLU A 72 -18.03 -13.81 -17.49
CA GLU A 72 -17.12 -13.18 -18.46
C GLU A 72 -16.38 -11.96 -17.88
N GLU A 73 -16.92 -11.36 -16.81
CA GLU A 73 -16.31 -10.20 -16.18
C GLU A 73 -15.29 -10.58 -15.11
N PRO A 74 -14.10 -9.96 -15.07
CA PRO A 74 -13.14 -10.19 -14.01
C PRO A 74 -13.67 -9.64 -12.68
N ILE A 75 -13.38 -10.37 -11.60
CA ILE A 75 -13.58 -9.87 -10.24
C ILE A 75 -12.33 -9.14 -9.82
N ILE A 76 -12.42 -7.85 -9.55
CA ILE A 76 -11.31 -7.04 -9.07
C ILE A 76 -11.55 -6.76 -7.59
N TYR A 77 -10.67 -7.25 -6.73
CA TYR A 77 -10.69 -6.98 -5.30
C TYR A 77 -9.54 -6.05 -4.91
N THR A 78 -9.85 -4.95 -4.22
CA THR A 78 -8.87 -3.97 -3.79
C THR A 78 -8.95 -3.74 -2.29
N ASP A 79 -7.89 -4.06 -1.56
CA ASP A 79 -7.76 -3.75 -0.14
C ASP A 79 -6.29 -3.54 0.25
N GLU A 80 -5.95 -2.33 0.71
CA GLU A 80 -4.60 -2.02 1.20
C GLU A 80 -4.24 -2.72 2.50
N ALA A 81 -5.23 -3.35 3.15
CA ALA A 81 -4.97 -4.12 4.35
C ALA A 81 -4.58 -5.58 4.08
N LEU A 82 -4.62 -6.06 2.82
CA LEU A 82 -4.15 -7.42 2.49
C LEU A 82 -2.66 -7.59 2.74
N TYR A 83 -1.90 -6.52 2.60
CA TYR A 83 -0.47 -6.49 2.89
C TYR A 83 -0.19 -5.26 3.77
N ARG A 84 -0.50 -5.39 5.04
CA ARG A 84 -0.33 -4.31 6.00
C ARG A 84 0.46 -4.77 7.21
N ALA A 85 1.72 -4.36 7.29
CA ALA A 85 2.43 -4.35 8.55
C ALA A 85 2.37 -2.95 9.16
N PRO A 86 2.10 -2.81 10.45
CA PRO A 86 2.34 -1.56 11.16
C PRO A 86 3.86 -1.40 11.34
N VAL A 87 4.52 -0.83 10.31
CA VAL A 87 5.98 -0.55 10.38
C VAL A 87 6.29 0.38 11.54
N PHE A 88 5.36 1.28 11.86
CA PHE A 88 5.42 2.12 13.05
C PHE A 88 4.17 1.83 13.92
N PRO A 89 4.23 0.79 14.76
CA PRO A 89 3.10 0.39 15.60
C PRO A 89 2.77 1.47 16.63
N ARG A 90 1.50 1.55 16.98
CA ARG A 90 0.98 2.46 18.03
C ARG A 90 1.47 2.09 19.41
N GLU A 91 1.53 0.82 19.71
CA GLU A 91 1.96 0.22 20.98
C GLU A 91 2.27 -1.27 20.75
N THR A 92 3.09 -1.85 21.61
CA THR A 92 3.35 -3.29 21.68
C THR A 92 2.19 -4.07 22.33
N PRO A 93 1.91 -5.32 21.94
CA PRO A 93 2.69 -6.15 21.05
C PRO A 93 2.30 -5.90 19.59
N PRO A 94 3.21 -6.18 18.65
CA PRO A 94 2.85 -6.14 17.24
C PRO A 94 1.71 -7.13 17.03
N VAL A 95 0.59 -6.65 16.48
CA VAL A 95 -0.36 -7.52 15.81
C VAL A 95 0.48 -8.37 14.86
N ARG A 96 0.26 -9.70 14.83
CA ARG A 96 1.01 -10.65 13.99
C ARG A 96 1.31 -9.96 12.67
N THR A 97 2.57 -9.62 12.47
CA THR A 97 3.03 -8.89 11.31
C THR A 97 3.00 -9.88 10.17
N GLU A 98 2.19 -9.60 9.20
CA GLU A 98 2.00 -10.47 8.09
C GLU A 98 3.19 -10.37 7.19
N GLN A 99 3.88 -11.48 7.14
CA GLN A 99 5.07 -11.66 6.35
C GLN A 99 4.67 -11.83 4.88
N PRO A 100 5.49 -11.45 3.92
CA PRO A 100 5.26 -11.74 2.52
C PRO A 100 4.87 -13.19 2.27
N GLU A 101 5.54 -14.12 2.96
CA GLU A 101 5.35 -15.56 2.83
C GLU A 101 3.92 -16.00 3.16
N ARG A 102 3.29 -15.38 4.18
CA ARG A 102 1.90 -15.68 4.52
C ARG A 102 0.94 -15.26 3.41
N LEU A 103 1.13 -14.06 2.87
CA LEU A 103 0.30 -13.58 1.76
C LEU A 103 0.48 -14.48 0.53
N VAL A 104 1.72 -14.84 0.21
CA VAL A 104 2.04 -15.76 -0.90
C VAL A 104 1.33 -17.10 -0.71
N ALA A 105 1.43 -17.72 0.48
CA ALA A 105 0.75 -18.97 0.78
C ALA A 105 -0.79 -18.87 0.68
N HIS A 106 -1.37 -17.73 1.09
CA HIS A 106 -2.80 -17.49 0.90
C HIS A 106 -3.18 -17.34 -0.56
N MET A 107 -2.35 -16.66 -1.38
CA MET A 107 -2.61 -16.49 -2.81
C MET A 107 -2.50 -17.81 -3.55
N GLU A 108 -1.54 -18.66 -3.21
CA GLU A 108 -1.42 -20.02 -3.72
C GLU A 108 -2.67 -20.85 -3.41
N ALA A 109 -3.03 -20.96 -2.13
CA ALA A 109 -4.18 -21.76 -1.69
C ALA A 109 -5.51 -21.23 -2.27
N PHE A 110 -5.68 -19.89 -2.37
CA PHE A 110 -6.82 -19.29 -3.03
C PHE A 110 -6.83 -19.61 -4.53
N SER A 111 -5.70 -19.48 -5.22
CA SER A 111 -5.57 -19.77 -6.65
C SER A 111 -5.94 -21.21 -6.96
N ASN A 112 -5.46 -22.16 -6.17
CA ASN A 112 -5.80 -23.58 -6.29
C ASN A 112 -7.30 -23.81 -6.11
N ALA A 113 -7.91 -23.19 -5.11
CA ALA A 113 -9.34 -23.29 -4.85
C ALA A 113 -10.22 -22.57 -5.89
N TRP A 114 -9.66 -21.57 -6.61
CA TRP A 114 -10.33 -20.80 -7.67
C TRP A 114 -10.18 -21.43 -9.07
N SER A 115 -9.19 -22.31 -9.27
CA SER A 115 -8.71 -22.81 -10.57
C SER A 115 -9.80 -23.32 -11.52
N SER A 116 -10.84 -23.94 -10.99
CA SER A 116 -11.99 -24.41 -11.80
C SER A 116 -12.85 -23.29 -12.39
N ARG A 117 -12.61 -22.02 -12.00
CA ARG A 117 -13.38 -20.84 -12.42
C ARG A 117 -12.60 -19.90 -13.34
N GLY A 118 -11.28 -19.92 -13.24
CA GLY A 118 -10.39 -19.06 -13.99
C GLY A 118 -9.06 -18.86 -13.29
N HIS A 119 -8.38 -17.75 -13.59
CA HIS A 119 -7.06 -17.47 -13.07
C HIS A 119 -7.10 -16.44 -11.93
N THR A 120 -6.17 -16.60 -11.01
CA THR A 120 -5.89 -15.59 -9.98
C THR A 120 -4.76 -14.70 -10.48
N LYS A 121 -4.97 -13.40 -10.46
CA LYS A 121 -3.98 -12.40 -10.83
C LYS A 121 -3.77 -11.42 -9.69
N VAL A 122 -2.58 -10.83 -9.62
CA VAL A 122 -2.21 -9.89 -8.57
C VAL A 122 -1.52 -8.67 -9.19
N PHE A 123 -1.82 -7.48 -8.68
CA PHE A 123 -0.98 -6.33 -8.97
C PHE A 123 -0.80 -5.43 -7.76
N PHE A 124 0.34 -4.73 -7.73
CA PHE A 124 0.65 -3.76 -6.69
C PHE A 124 1.66 -2.73 -7.17
N PHE A 125 1.68 -1.60 -6.47
CA PHE A 125 2.71 -0.59 -6.65
C PHE A 125 3.69 -0.63 -5.48
N THR A 126 4.99 -0.55 -5.80
CA THR A 126 6.03 -0.30 -4.81
C THR A 126 6.34 1.19 -4.73
N ARG A 127 7.10 1.60 -3.74
CA ARG A 127 7.68 2.94 -3.62
C ARG A 127 9.06 2.81 -3.01
N ASN A 128 10.01 3.68 -3.41
CA ASN A 128 11.33 3.64 -2.80
C ASN A 128 11.24 3.70 -1.28
N GLN A 129 12.00 2.83 -0.61
CA GLN A 129 11.88 2.60 0.82
C GLN A 129 12.16 3.85 1.67
N PRO A 130 13.16 4.71 1.32
CA PRO A 130 13.41 5.95 2.07
C PRO A 130 12.17 6.85 2.15
N GLU A 131 11.57 7.19 1.02
CA GLU A 131 10.37 8.03 1.00
C GLU A 131 9.14 7.32 1.58
N TRP A 132 9.06 6.00 1.37
CA TRP A 132 7.97 5.21 1.95
C TRP A 132 8.00 5.28 3.48
N LEU A 133 9.18 5.04 4.10
CA LEU A 133 9.36 5.07 5.56
C LEU A 133 9.03 6.44 6.13
N ALA A 134 9.57 7.51 5.56
CA ALA A 134 9.26 8.86 6.02
C ALA A 134 7.77 9.21 5.91
N SER A 135 7.12 8.82 4.79
CA SER A 135 5.69 9.03 4.58
C SER A 135 4.82 8.20 5.54
N ALA A 136 5.23 6.95 5.81
CA ALA A 136 4.54 6.07 6.74
C ALA A 136 4.65 6.56 8.19
N TYR A 137 5.84 7.02 8.59
CA TYR A 137 6.06 7.61 9.91
C TYR A 137 5.20 8.87 10.10
N ALA A 138 5.25 9.80 9.16
CA ALA A 138 4.44 11.02 9.22
C ALA A 138 2.94 10.74 9.32
N GLN A 139 2.44 9.70 8.64
CA GLN A 139 1.05 9.25 8.81
C GLN A 139 0.79 8.65 10.18
N SER A 140 1.74 7.88 10.71
CA SER A 140 1.63 7.20 11.99
C SER A 140 1.81 8.14 13.18
N SER A 141 2.42 9.32 12.99
CA SER A 141 2.72 10.29 14.04
C SER A 141 1.48 10.67 14.88
N GLN A 142 0.29 10.68 14.26
CA GLN A 142 -0.97 10.91 14.98
C GLN A 142 -1.23 9.88 16.11
N PHE A 143 -0.47 8.80 16.17
CA PHE A 143 -0.59 7.73 17.16
C PHE A 143 0.66 7.56 18.01
N LEU A 144 1.70 8.33 17.74
CA LEU A 144 2.97 8.32 18.43
C LEU A 144 3.02 9.53 19.35
N PRO A 145 3.10 9.32 20.70
CA PRO A 145 3.06 10.43 21.67
C PRO A 145 4.19 11.43 21.49
N GLU A 146 5.37 10.95 21.10
CA GLU A 146 6.63 11.68 21.04
C GLU A 146 7.21 11.74 19.62
N ALA A 147 6.31 11.80 18.62
CA ALA A 147 6.73 11.86 17.23
C ALA A 147 7.66 13.07 17.00
N SER A 148 8.89 12.78 16.55
CA SER A 148 9.98 13.74 16.35
C SER A 148 10.99 13.19 15.33
N GLN A 149 11.96 14.03 14.94
CA GLN A 149 13.09 13.58 14.11
C GLN A 149 13.87 12.44 14.77
N ALA A 150 14.21 12.60 16.04
CA ALA A 150 14.97 11.59 16.78
C ALA A 150 14.22 10.26 16.92
N ASP A 151 12.89 10.30 17.15
CA ASP A 151 12.06 9.08 17.20
C ASP A 151 11.99 8.42 15.81
N PHE A 152 11.90 9.21 14.73
CA PHE A 152 11.91 8.68 13.37
C PHE A 152 13.22 7.94 13.05
N GLU A 153 14.36 8.60 13.28
CA GLU A 153 15.68 8.02 13.03
C GLU A 153 15.89 6.73 13.84
N LYS A 154 15.59 6.79 15.14
CA LYS A 154 15.69 5.61 16.02
C LYS A 154 14.85 4.44 15.50
N ARG A 155 13.61 4.68 15.09
CA ARG A 155 12.73 3.61 14.58
C ARG A 155 13.20 3.04 13.25
N VAL A 156 13.78 3.87 12.39
CA VAL A 156 14.41 3.40 11.15
C VAL A 156 15.62 2.55 11.50
N ASP A 157 16.48 2.98 12.41
CA ASP A 157 17.63 2.20 12.86
C ASP A 157 17.21 0.86 13.46
N ASP A 158 16.18 0.84 14.29
CA ASP A 158 15.61 -0.40 14.83
C ASP A 158 15.14 -1.35 13.70
N ILE A 159 14.63 -0.83 12.58
CA ILE A 159 14.23 -1.63 11.42
C ILE A 159 15.47 -2.17 10.70
N LEU A 160 16.50 -1.34 10.49
CA LEU A 160 17.65 -1.72 9.67
C LEU A 160 18.62 -2.67 10.41
N THR A 161 18.70 -2.58 11.73
CA THR A 161 19.69 -3.35 12.54
C THR A 161 19.17 -4.67 13.06
N ALA A 162 17.86 -4.85 13.20
CA ALA A 162 17.27 -6.09 13.70
C ALA A 162 17.26 -7.16 12.59
N ALA A 163 18.26 -8.01 12.57
CA ALA A 163 18.34 -9.12 11.62
C ALA A 163 17.05 -9.98 11.65
N GLY A 164 16.38 -10.11 10.51
CA GLY A 164 15.11 -10.83 10.40
C GLY A 164 13.89 -10.07 10.92
N ASP A 165 14.00 -8.77 11.17
CA ASP A 165 12.85 -7.94 11.54
C ASP A 165 11.75 -8.06 10.49
N GLN A 166 10.54 -8.33 10.95
CA GLN A 166 9.38 -8.49 10.08
C GLN A 166 9.06 -7.21 9.29
N ARG A 167 9.46 -6.03 9.81
CA ARG A 167 9.31 -4.75 9.14
C ARG A 167 10.22 -4.63 7.92
N GLN A 168 11.45 -5.18 7.98
CA GLN A 168 12.33 -5.31 6.82
C GLN A 168 11.68 -6.20 5.76
N ARG A 169 11.17 -7.38 6.15
CA ARG A 169 10.51 -8.31 5.24
C ARG A 169 9.29 -7.69 4.56
N TYR A 170 8.55 -6.84 5.27
CA TYR A 170 7.43 -6.10 4.67
C TYR A 170 7.86 -5.15 3.54
N LEU A 171 9.07 -4.61 3.61
CA LEU A 171 9.64 -3.71 2.60
C LEU A 171 10.50 -4.45 1.56
N ASP A 172 10.61 -5.77 1.66
CA ASP A 172 11.29 -6.63 0.70
C ASP A 172 10.36 -6.93 -0.49
N PHE A 173 10.26 -5.96 -1.37
CA PHE A 173 9.37 -6.03 -2.54
C PHE A 173 9.84 -7.06 -3.56
N GLY A 174 11.15 -7.33 -3.62
CA GLY A 174 11.72 -8.36 -4.49
C GLY A 174 11.23 -9.74 -4.10
N ARG A 175 11.33 -10.10 -2.83
CA ARG A 175 10.82 -11.40 -2.33
C ARG A 175 9.31 -11.53 -2.42
N LEU A 176 8.58 -10.45 -2.18
CA LEU A 176 7.12 -10.48 -2.38
C LEU A 176 6.76 -10.79 -3.83
N LEU A 177 7.41 -10.11 -4.77
CA LEU A 177 7.19 -10.33 -6.21
C LEU A 177 7.59 -11.74 -6.62
N GLU A 178 8.79 -12.20 -6.24
CA GLU A 178 9.29 -13.54 -6.51
C GLU A 178 8.30 -14.60 -6.02
N GLY A 179 7.95 -14.58 -4.73
CA GLY A 179 7.03 -15.56 -4.17
C GLY A 179 5.65 -15.58 -4.84
N LEU A 180 5.11 -14.41 -5.20
CA LEU A 180 3.84 -14.35 -5.93
C LEU A 180 3.97 -14.91 -7.36
N GLN A 181 5.08 -14.62 -8.06
CA GLN A 181 5.34 -15.15 -9.40
C GLN A 181 5.57 -16.66 -9.39
N ASP A 182 6.22 -17.19 -8.36
CA ASP A 182 6.47 -18.62 -8.23
C ASP A 182 5.18 -19.43 -8.06
N VAL A 183 4.20 -18.89 -7.33
CA VAL A 183 2.92 -19.59 -7.07
C VAL A 183 1.81 -19.29 -8.08
N LEU A 184 1.81 -18.13 -8.73
CA LEU A 184 0.76 -17.72 -9.68
C LEU A 184 1.23 -17.73 -11.14
N GLY A 185 2.53 -17.75 -11.39
CA GLY A 185 3.16 -17.55 -12.69
C GLY A 185 3.46 -16.09 -12.98
N GLN A 186 4.53 -15.84 -13.74
CA GLN A 186 5.02 -14.49 -14.05
C GLN A 186 3.94 -13.59 -14.69
N GLY A 187 3.20 -14.13 -15.67
CA GLY A 187 2.14 -13.36 -16.37
C GLY A 187 0.91 -13.04 -15.52
N ALA A 188 0.79 -13.62 -14.32
CA ALA A 188 -0.31 -13.36 -13.40
C ALA A 188 0.01 -12.28 -12.36
N VAL A 189 1.25 -11.80 -12.30
CA VAL A 189 1.68 -10.82 -11.28
C VAL A 189 2.28 -9.60 -11.94
N LEU A 190 1.69 -8.43 -11.69
CA LEU A 190 2.16 -7.14 -12.18
C LEU A 190 2.58 -6.26 -11.01
N ALA A 191 3.87 -6.02 -10.86
CA ALA A 191 4.45 -5.14 -9.86
C ALA A 191 5.09 -3.92 -10.52
N MET A 192 4.80 -2.72 -10.02
CA MET A 192 5.16 -1.47 -10.69
C MET A 192 5.70 -0.45 -9.69
N PRO A 193 6.73 0.35 -10.05
CA PRO A 193 7.15 1.47 -9.23
C PRO A 193 6.13 2.60 -9.28
N TYR A 194 5.70 3.07 -8.11
CA TYR A 194 4.74 4.19 -7.98
C TYR A 194 5.23 5.47 -8.66
N GLU A 195 6.54 5.68 -8.67
CA GLU A 195 7.20 6.82 -9.29
C GLU A 195 6.96 6.90 -10.81
N ARG A 196 6.61 5.76 -11.43
CA ARG A 196 6.26 5.61 -12.85
C ARG A 196 4.76 5.54 -13.11
N MET A 197 3.92 5.83 -12.14
CA MET A 197 2.46 5.62 -12.24
C MET A 197 1.80 6.33 -13.43
N THR A 198 2.39 7.39 -13.95
CA THR A 198 1.92 8.11 -15.15
C THR A 198 2.49 7.56 -16.47
N ASP A 199 3.37 6.56 -16.41
CA ASP A 199 3.99 5.96 -17.58
C ASP A 199 2.95 5.24 -18.45
N ALA A 200 3.07 5.40 -19.77
CA ALA A 200 2.18 4.77 -20.74
C ALA A 200 2.24 3.23 -20.68
N ARG A 201 3.41 2.66 -20.38
CA ARG A 201 3.59 1.22 -20.18
C ARG A 201 2.74 0.71 -19.01
N ILE A 202 2.78 1.40 -17.84
CA ILE A 202 1.96 1.01 -16.68
C ILE A 202 0.48 1.03 -17.02
N ARG A 203 0.02 2.04 -17.77
CA ARG A 203 -1.37 2.09 -18.21
C ARG A 203 -1.73 0.90 -19.09
N ALA A 204 -0.90 0.60 -20.10
CA ALA A 204 -1.14 -0.51 -21.01
C ALA A 204 -1.15 -1.86 -20.25
N ASP A 205 -0.17 -2.09 -19.42
CA ASP A 205 -0.06 -3.33 -18.63
C ASP A 205 -1.26 -3.52 -17.68
N LEU A 206 -1.72 -2.44 -17.03
CA LEU A 206 -2.91 -2.49 -16.18
C LEU A 206 -4.19 -2.68 -16.97
N GLN A 207 -4.36 -2.02 -18.12
CA GLN A 207 -5.53 -2.21 -18.99
C GLN A 207 -5.61 -3.65 -19.47
N GLN A 208 -4.48 -4.24 -19.86
CA GLN A 208 -4.40 -5.63 -20.27
C GLN A 208 -4.71 -6.59 -19.11
N LEU A 209 -4.11 -6.37 -17.93
CA LEU A 209 -4.34 -7.21 -16.76
C LEU A 209 -5.81 -7.18 -16.30
N LEU A 210 -6.41 -5.98 -16.28
CA LEU A 210 -7.78 -5.75 -15.81
C LEU A 210 -8.85 -6.07 -16.87
N GLY A 211 -8.45 -6.25 -18.15
CA GLY A 211 -9.40 -6.39 -19.25
C GLY A 211 -10.29 -5.15 -19.44
N CYS A 212 -9.78 -3.96 -19.10
CA CYS A 212 -10.55 -2.73 -19.08
C CYS A 212 -9.83 -1.61 -19.84
N GLU A 213 -10.26 -1.36 -21.06
CA GLU A 213 -9.81 -0.22 -21.85
C GLU A 213 -10.20 1.09 -21.16
N GLY A 214 -9.30 2.06 -21.13
CA GLY A 214 -9.54 3.35 -20.49
C GLY A 214 -9.25 3.41 -18.98
N PHE A 215 -8.80 2.33 -18.33
CA PHE A 215 -8.28 2.42 -16.97
C PHE A 215 -7.00 3.29 -16.97
N LEU A 216 -6.96 4.32 -16.14
CA LEU A 216 -5.91 5.36 -16.13
C LEU A 216 -5.78 6.12 -17.48
N SER A 217 -6.81 6.21 -18.32
CA SER A 217 -6.77 6.99 -19.57
C SER A 217 -6.55 8.48 -19.30
N GLU A 218 -5.88 9.16 -20.24
CA GLU A 218 -5.56 10.61 -20.13
C GLU A 218 -6.78 11.53 -20.13
N ASN A 219 -7.93 11.05 -20.65
CA ASN A 219 -9.18 11.80 -20.68
C ASN A 219 -9.87 11.94 -19.32
N THR A 220 -9.30 11.43 -18.24
CA THR A 220 -9.63 11.93 -16.92
C THR A 220 -9.01 13.31 -16.81
N GLU A 221 -9.81 14.35 -17.10
CA GLU A 221 -9.53 15.74 -16.77
C GLU A 221 -8.69 15.80 -15.49
N THR A 222 -7.63 16.61 -15.52
CA THR A 222 -6.77 16.90 -14.37
C THR A 222 -7.64 16.83 -13.11
N PRO A 223 -7.32 16.00 -12.13
CA PRO A 223 -8.19 15.83 -10.98
C PRO A 223 -8.57 17.21 -10.48
N PRO A 224 -9.88 17.51 -10.29
CA PRO A 224 -10.30 18.85 -9.91
C PRO A 224 -9.40 19.31 -8.76
N ALA A 225 -8.99 20.57 -8.77
CA ALA A 225 -7.94 21.14 -7.90
C ALA A 225 -8.10 20.85 -6.38
N GLY A 226 -9.21 20.26 -5.97
CA GLY A 226 -9.48 19.71 -4.62
C GLY A 226 -9.28 18.19 -4.48
N ALA A 227 -9.07 17.43 -5.56
CA ALA A 227 -8.99 15.96 -5.54
C ALA A 227 -7.57 15.43 -5.36
N GLN A 228 -6.58 16.28 -5.10
CA GLN A 228 -5.23 15.85 -4.73
C GLN A 228 -5.26 15.18 -3.34
N CYS A 229 -5.74 13.94 -3.30
CA CYS A 229 -5.69 13.13 -2.10
C CYS A 229 -4.22 12.93 -1.69
N ASN A 230 -3.82 13.54 -0.58
CA ASN A 230 -2.52 13.35 0.06
C ASN A 230 -1.28 13.83 -0.73
N VAL A 231 -1.41 14.84 -1.59
CA VAL A 231 -0.24 15.47 -2.18
C VAL A 231 0.52 16.22 -1.11
N ARG A 232 1.79 15.93 -1.02
CA ARG A 232 2.73 16.59 -0.13
C ARG A 232 2.82 18.08 -0.47
N ARG A 233 2.48 18.93 0.48
CA ARG A 233 2.58 20.40 0.37
C ARG A 233 3.88 20.97 0.98
N SER A 234 4.72 20.10 1.53
CA SER A 234 6.00 20.47 2.16
C SER A 234 7.18 20.37 1.18
N ARG A 235 8.35 20.80 1.62
CA ARG A 235 9.60 20.66 0.87
C ARG A 235 9.87 19.20 0.49
N PRO A 236 10.61 18.91 -0.60
CA PRO A 236 10.81 17.56 -1.11
C PRO A 236 11.34 16.55 -0.09
N ASP A 237 12.15 17.01 0.86
CA ASP A 237 12.84 16.25 1.89
C ASP A 237 12.15 16.22 3.27
N ARG A 238 10.98 16.91 3.41
CA ARG A 238 10.28 17.06 4.70
C ARG A 238 8.88 16.49 4.69
N TRP A 239 8.44 15.96 5.81
CA TRP A 239 7.10 15.40 6.04
C TRP A 239 6.48 15.97 7.29
N ASN A 240 5.34 16.63 7.14
CA ASN A 240 4.60 17.20 8.25
C ASN A 240 4.06 16.09 9.17
N LEU A 241 4.27 16.26 10.45
CA LEU A 241 3.71 15.39 11.48
C LEU A 241 2.27 15.79 11.80
N SER A 242 1.43 14.79 12.00
CA SER A 242 0.05 15.00 12.44
C SER A 242 -0.01 15.17 13.97
N PRO A 243 -0.91 16.01 14.49
CA PRO A 243 -1.14 16.08 15.92
C PRO A 243 -1.46 14.73 16.53
N TYR A 244 -0.91 14.46 17.72
CA TYR A 244 -1.16 13.22 18.43
C TYR A 244 -2.63 13.12 18.85
N LYS A 245 -3.27 12.01 18.51
CA LYS A 245 -4.65 11.70 18.90
C LYS A 245 -4.64 11.02 20.27
N LEU A 246 -5.10 11.75 21.26
CA LEU A 246 -5.24 11.19 22.59
C LEU A 246 -6.19 9.98 22.59
N PRO A 247 -5.87 8.90 23.34
CA PRO A 247 -6.75 7.75 23.46
C PRO A 247 -8.12 8.15 23.99
N GLU A 248 -9.17 7.79 23.28
CA GLU A 248 -10.54 8.00 23.73
C GLU A 248 -11.08 6.75 24.40
N GLY A 249 -11.68 6.90 25.57
CA GLY A 249 -12.47 5.84 26.18
C GLY A 249 -13.67 5.43 25.31
N ARG A 250 -14.15 4.18 25.43
CA ARG A 250 -15.27 3.65 24.59
C ARG A 250 -16.54 4.53 24.64
N ARG A 251 -16.84 5.15 25.78
CA ARG A 251 -18.00 6.05 25.93
C ARG A 251 -17.78 7.36 25.15
N ALA A 252 -16.63 8.00 25.30
CA ALA A 252 -16.29 9.21 24.60
C ALA A 252 -16.30 9.01 23.07
N HIS A 253 -15.76 7.87 22.60
CA HIS A 253 -15.82 7.50 21.19
C HIS A 253 -17.27 7.34 20.66
N LYS A 254 -18.16 6.70 21.44
CA LYS A 254 -19.57 6.57 21.05
C LYS A 254 -20.25 7.94 20.99
N TRP A 255 -20.02 8.81 21.96
CA TRP A 255 -20.56 10.17 21.99
C TRP A 255 -20.05 11.02 20.84
N ARG A 256 -18.75 10.93 20.53
CA ARG A 256 -18.19 11.62 19.36
C ARG A 256 -18.85 11.17 18.06
N LYS A 257 -19.02 9.87 17.84
CA LYS A 257 -19.74 9.34 16.67
C LYS A 257 -21.20 9.78 16.60
N LEU A 258 -21.85 9.89 17.74
CA LEU A 258 -23.23 10.42 17.78
C LEU A 258 -23.27 11.90 17.36
N LYS A 259 -22.36 12.72 17.88
CA LYS A 259 -22.23 14.12 17.48
C LYS A 259 -21.95 14.27 15.99
N GLU A 260 -21.00 13.48 15.43
CA GLU A 260 -20.72 13.45 13.99
C GLU A 260 -21.99 13.13 13.16
N ARG A 261 -22.83 12.17 13.62
CA ARG A 261 -24.10 11.83 12.96
C ARG A 261 -25.12 12.95 13.03
N LEU A 262 -25.08 13.76 14.06
CA LEU A 262 -25.97 14.91 14.27
C LEU A 262 -25.43 16.19 13.62
N GLY A 263 -24.31 16.12 12.87
CA GLY A 263 -23.67 17.29 12.26
C GLY A 263 -23.02 18.24 13.26
N LEU A 264 -22.82 17.81 14.51
CA LEU A 264 -22.19 18.62 15.56
C LEU A 264 -20.66 18.48 15.51
N PRO A 265 -19.90 19.53 15.85
CA PRO A 265 -18.45 19.46 15.90
C PRO A 265 -18.00 18.39 16.91
N ALA A 266 -17.27 17.40 16.43
CA ALA A 266 -16.88 16.22 17.22
C ALA A 266 -15.42 15.81 16.92
N GLN A 267 -14.49 16.71 17.21
CA GLN A 267 -13.08 16.39 17.05
C GLN A 267 -12.58 15.50 18.21
N ALA A 268 -11.74 14.50 17.88
CA ALA A 268 -11.02 13.76 18.90
C ALA A 268 -10.06 14.70 19.65
N PRO A 269 -9.87 14.51 20.96
CA PRO A 269 -8.89 15.27 21.69
C PRO A 269 -7.50 15.04 21.06
N THR A 270 -6.78 16.11 20.84
CA THR A 270 -5.45 16.08 20.24
C THR A 270 -4.50 16.95 21.03
N ARG A 271 -3.21 16.68 20.95
CA ARG A 271 -2.15 17.60 21.37
C ARG A 271 -1.20 17.85 20.19
N PRO A 272 -0.54 19.01 20.14
CA PRO A 272 0.47 19.26 19.13
C PRO A 272 1.51 18.14 19.09
N ALA A 273 2.06 17.83 17.92
CA ALA A 273 3.26 17.01 17.81
C ALA A 273 4.45 17.73 18.48
N ALA A 274 5.41 16.96 18.98
CA ALA A 274 6.63 17.51 19.57
C ALA A 274 7.40 18.38 18.57
N GLU A 275 7.38 17.99 17.30
CA GLU A 275 7.94 18.73 16.17
C GLU A 275 6.88 18.90 15.08
N LYS A 276 7.08 19.88 14.18
CA LYS A 276 6.15 20.12 13.06
C LYS A 276 6.34 19.16 11.91
N ASP A 277 7.57 18.78 11.64
CA ASP A 277 7.95 17.92 10.52
C ASP A 277 9.17 17.06 10.87
N ILE A 278 9.41 16.06 10.03
CA ILE A 278 10.66 15.30 9.99
C ILE A 278 11.33 15.51 8.64
N GLN A 279 12.65 15.31 8.63
CA GLN A 279 13.47 15.38 7.44
C GLN A 279 14.08 14.00 7.15
N LEU A 280 14.00 13.56 5.90
CA LEU A 280 14.76 12.43 5.41
C LEU A 280 16.15 12.95 4.99
N THR A 281 17.13 12.85 5.89
CA THR A 281 18.50 13.25 5.60
C THR A 281 19.13 12.38 4.52
N ALA A 282 20.08 12.93 3.75
CA ALA A 282 20.77 12.17 2.70
C ALA A 282 21.46 10.93 3.27
N ALA A 283 22.08 11.05 4.45
CA ALA A 283 22.76 9.93 5.12
C ALA A 283 21.78 8.82 5.53
N LEU A 284 20.62 9.17 6.07
CA LEU A 284 19.59 8.19 6.45
C LEU A 284 19.00 7.52 5.22
N ALA A 285 18.71 8.29 4.17
CA ALA A 285 18.21 7.76 2.91
C ALA A 285 19.20 6.76 2.29
N GLU A 286 20.48 7.06 2.33
CA GLU A 286 21.53 6.18 1.80
C GLU A 286 21.58 4.86 2.54
N ARG A 287 21.62 4.89 3.86
CA ARG A 287 21.61 3.67 4.69
C ARG A 287 20.38 2.79 4.42
N ILE A 288 19.22 3.42 4.20
CA ILE A 288 18.01 2.67 3.84
C ILE A 288 18.18 2.02 2.46
N ARG A 289 18.70 2.74 1.45
CA ARG A 289 18.93 2.19 0.11
C ARG A 289 19.91 1.02 0.14
N GLU A 290 21.02 1.17 0.84
CA GLU A 290 22.01 0.09 1.02
C GLU A 290 21.37 -1.17 1.62
N ALA A 291 20.53 -1.01 2.66
CA ALA A 291 19.88 -2.13 3.31
C ALA A 291 18.87 -2.87 2.42
N PHE A 292 18.22 -2.16 1.49
CA PHE A 292 17.22 -2.73 0.60
C PHE A 292 17.72 -2.96 -0.84
N GLU A 293 18.98 -2.69 -1.13
CA GLU A 293 19.58 -2.89 -2.47
C GLU A 293 19.38 -4.31 -3.00
N PRO A 294 19.60 -5.40 -2.23
CA PRO A 294 19.37 -6.75 -2.74
C PRO A 294 17.91 -7.00 -3.13
N SER A 295 16.97 -6.51 -2.34
CA SER A 295 15.53 -6.60 -2.63
C SER A 295 15.16 -5.81 -3.90
N ASN A 296 15.71 -4.62 -4.06
CA ASN A 296 15.45 -3.76 -5.21
C ASN A 296 16.03 -4.34 -6.50
N ARG A 297 17.21 -4.98 -6.44
CA ARG A 297 17.79 -5.72 -7.59
C ARG A 297 16.88 -6.86 -8.02
N LEU A 298 16.45 -7.69 -7.08
CA LEU A 298 15.52 -8.78 -7.36
C LEU A 298 14.20 -8.27 -7.95
N PHE A 299 13.66 -7.17 -7.39
CA PHE A 299 12.46 -6.54 -7.91
C PHE A 299 12.64 -6.05 -9.35
N ALA A 300 13.74 -5.34 -9.65
CA ALA A 300 14.02 -4.85 -11.00
C ALA A 300 14.14 -5.99 -12.02
N GLU A 301 14.87 -7.05 -11.66
CA GLU A 301 15.05 -8.25 -12.47
C GLU A 301 13.71 -8.93 -12.77
N ARG A 302 12.92 -9.20 -11.73
CA ARG A 302 11.66 -9.94 -11.82
C ARG A 302 10.52 -9.14 -12.47
N SER A 303 10.48 -7.83 -12.29
CA SER A 303 9.44 -6.96 -12.86
C SER A 303 9.76 -6.43 -14.26
N GLY A 304 11.04 -6.43 -14.65
CA GLY A 304 11.53 -5.81 -15.87
C GLY A 304 11.43 -4.27 -15.87
N TRP A 305 11.31 -3.64 -14.69
CA TRP A 305 11.35 -2.19 -14.56
C TRP A 305 12.76 -1.70 -14.23
N SER A 306 13.25 -0.69 -14.96
CA SER A 306 14.38 0.09 -14.47
C SER A 306 13.95 0.94 -13.29
N LEU A 307 14.67 0.82 -12.19
CA LEU A 307 14.51 1.63 -10.99
C LEU A 307 15.48 2.82 -10.95
N ASP A 308 16.24 3.03 -12.01
CA ASP A 308 17.24 4.11 -12.10
C ASP A 308 16.58 5.48 -11.99
N HIS A 309 17.21 6.35 -11.24
CA HIS A 309 16.72 7.72 -10.95
C HIS A 309 15.39 7.81 -10.17
N LEU A 310 14.92 6.68 -9.61
CA LEU A 310 13.69 6.64 -8.82
C LEU A 310 13.94 6.65 -7.30
N GLY A 311 15.20 6.74 -6.88
CA GLY A 311 15.61 6.79 -5.47
C GLY A 311 15.67 5.43 -4.78
N TYR A 312 15.80 4.35 -5.55
CA TYR A 312 15.96 2.99 -5.04
C TYR A 312 17.40 2.57 -4.81
N TRP A 313 18.37 3.20 -5.53
CA TRP A 313 19.76 2.77 -5.51
C TRP A 313 20.62 3.63 -4.58
N PRO A 314 21.67 3.04 -3.95
CA PRO A 314 22.73 3.81 -3.31
C PRO A 314 23.33 4.84 -4.26
N GLY A 315 23.68 6.02 -3.73
CA GLY A 315 24.21 7.14 -4.52
C GLY A 315 23.16 7.97 -5.27
N GLU A 316 21.91 7.54 -5.34
CA GLU A 316 20.85 8.33 -5.97
C GLU A 316 20.31 9.42 -5.04
N SER A 317 20.12 10.62 -5.58
CA SER A 317 19.29 11.64 -4.93
C SER A 317 17.81 11.29 -5.10
N SER A 318 16.95 11.73 -4.15
CA SER A 318 15.48 11.58 -4.30
C SER A 318 15.03 12.19 -5.63
N ALA A 319 14.23 11.47 -6.43
CA ALA A 319 13.77 11.87 -7.76
C ALA A 319 13.17 13.29 -7.83
N LYS A 320 12.63 13.81 -6.72
CA LYS A 320 12.07 15.17 -6.63
C LYS A 320 13.11 16.29 -6.49
N SER A 321 14.36 15.97 -6.15
CA SER A 321 15.45 16.95 -6.10
C SER A 321 15.91 17.38 -7.51
N GLN A 322 15.71 16.52 -8.52
CA GLN A 322 16.18 16.79 -9.88
C GLN A 322 15.25 17.71 -10.66
N GLU A 323 13.92 17.64 -10.45
CA GLU A 323 12.97 18.55 -11.12
C GLU A 323 13.11 20.02 -10.63
N GLY A 324 13.52 20.22 -9.38
CA GLY A 324 13.77 21.55 -8.80
C GLY A 324 15.03 22.24 -9.33
N GLU A 325 16.05 21.49 -9.74
CA GLU A 325 17.30 22.04 -10.30
C GLU A 325 17.20 22.34 -11.80
N ALA A 326 16.46 21.53 -12.55
CA ALA A 326 16.23 21.77 -13.98
C ALA A 326 15.44 23.06 -14.22
N GLY A 327 14.47 23.39 -13.35
CA GLY A 327 13.70 24.62 -13.43
C GLY A 327 14.46 25.90 -13.02
N ARG A 328 15.59 25.79 -12.33
CA ARG A 328 16.42 26.94 -11.90
C ARG A 328 17.56 27.28 -12.86
N ARG A 329 17.90 26.44 -13.81
CA ARG A 329 18.94 26.68 -14.81
C ARG A 329 18.42 27.30 -16.12
N GLY A 330 17.11 27.53 -16.23
CA GLY A 330 16.45 28.11 -17.39
C GLY A 330 15.77 29.46 -17.14
N ALA A 331 16.06 30.15 -16.05
CA ALA A 331 15.54 31.48 -15.75
C ALA A 331 16.65 32.55 -15.76
#